data_e945816e4b5abbd9afc80821b87d850c
#
_entry.id   e945816e4b5abbd9afc80821b87d850c
#
_cell.length_a   1.000
_cell.length_b   1.000
_cell.length_c   1.000
_cell.angle_alpha   90.00
_cell.angle_beta   90.00
_cell.angle_gamma   90.00
#
_symmetry.space_group_name_H-M   'P 1'
#
loop_
_entity.id
_entity.type
_entity.pdbx_description
1 polymer ?
#
loop_
_entity_poly.entity_id
_entity_poly.type
_entity_poly.pdbx_seq_one_letter_code
_entity_poly.pdbx_strand_id
1 'polypeptide(L)'
;MAKRYSKAAHSKRRKQTSHVLKNTVILLFCAVGIWFGSSLWHAALTLQTAQPAESIAGEEFRPQVGDPPYRVVIDAGHGGADPGARGVIEEKDMTAATASELIRLLQQDSNFIPLQTRDSFDETTTPAQRAARADEQAPVSYTHLRA
;
A
#
# COMPACT_ATOMS: atom_id res chain seq x y z
N MET A 1 -39.77 33.85 60.74
CA MET A 1 -40.07 32.59 60.03
C MET A 1 -39.41 32.48 58.63
N ALA A 2 -38.89 33.51 57.99
CA ALA A 2 -38.33 33.52 56.65
C ALA A 2 -36.96 32.77 56.47
N LYS A 3 -36.11 32.69 57.52
CA LYS A 3 -34.76 32.08 57.44
C LYS A 3 -34.75 30.53 57.28
N ARG A 4 -35.82 29.81 57.64
CA ARG A 4 -35.92 28.33 57.49
C ARG A 4 -36.28 27.87 56.07
N TYR A 5 -37.01 28.69 55.32
CA TYR A 5 -37.40 28.35 53.94
C TYR A 5 -36.26 28.46 52.94
N SER A 6 -35.34 29.41 53.16
CA SER A 6 -34.17 29.63 52.30
C SER A 6 -33.16 28.45 52.31
N LYS A 7 -32.91 27.85 53.51
CA LYS A 7 -31.99 26.70 53.64
C LYS A 7 -32.48 25.42 52.97
N ALA A 8 -33.81 25.18 52.99
CA ALA A 8 -34.39 23.97 52.37
C ALA A 8 -34.34 24.06 50.83
N ALA A 9 -34.58 25.22 50.24
CA ALA A 9 -34.51 25.45 48.82
C ALA A 9 -33.07 25.31 48.27
N HIS A 10 -32.09 25.82 49.01
CA HIS A 10 -30.65 25.72 48.67
C HIS A 10 -30.15 24.26 48.75
N SER A 11 -30.60 23.48 49.74
CA SER A 11 -30.25 22.06 49.87
C SER A 11 -30.86 21.18 48.77
N LYS A 12 -32.11 21.42 48.35
CA LYS A 12 -32.73 20.72 47.23
C LYS A 12 -32.00 21.01 45.89
N ARG A 13 -31.66 22.28 45.66
CA ARG A 13 -30.94 22.68 44.45
C ARG A 13 -29.56 22.03 44.35
N ARG A 14 -28.82 21.94 45.47
CA ARG A 14 -27.48 21.34 45.54
C ARG A 14 -27.53 19.81 45.34
N LYS A 15 -28.59 19.13 45.82
CA LYS A 15 -28.78 17.70 45.55
C LYS A 15 -29.14 17.45 44.10
N GLN A 16 -29.99 18.30 43.52
CA GLN A 16 -30.40 18.16 42.12
C GLN A 16 -29.23 18.40 41.14
N THR A 17 -28.37 19.38 41.38
CA THR A 17 -27.16 19.59 40.56
C THR A 17 -26.17 18.44 40.71
N SER A 18 -26.06 17.82 41.88
CA SER A 18 -25.25 16.62 42.10
C SER A 18 -25.72 15.42 41.31
N HIS A 19 -27.03 15.19 41.20
CA HIS A 19 -27.56 14.10 40.40
C HIS A 19 -27.43 14.34 38.89
N VAL A 20 -27.62 15.59 38.45
CA VAL A 20 -27.44 15.95 37.04
C VAL A 20 -25.97 15.76 36.67
N LEU A 21 -25.02 16.24 37.48
CA LEU A 21 -23.59 16.09 37.25
C LEU A 21 -23.17 14.61 37.20
N LYS A 22 -23.67 13.78 38.13
CA LYS A 22 -23.40 12.33 38.11
C LYS A 22 -23.90 11.67 36.86
N ASN A 23 -25.14 11.99 36.44
CA ASN A 23 -25.73 11.41 35.24
C ASN A 23 -25.00 11.87 33.98
N THR A 24 -24.55 13.12 33.87
CA THR A 24 -23.76 13.58 32.73
C THR A 24 -22.39 12.90 32.67
N VAL A 25 -21.75 12.67 33.80
CA VAL A 25 -20.47 11.94 33.87
C VAL A 25 -20.65 10.48 33.42
N ILE A 26 -21.71 9.83 33.90
CA ILE A 26 -22.04 8.44 33.48
C ILE A 26 -22.29 8.36 31.97
N LEU A 27 -23.07 9.31 31.42
CA LEU A 27 -23.35 9.35 29.98
C LEU A 27 -22.07 9.58 29.15
N LEU A 28 -21.15 10.41 29.62
CA LEU A 28 -19.86 10.61 28.97
C LEU A 28 -19.02 9.33 28.98
N PHE A 29 -18.97 8.63 30.12
CA PHE A 29 -18.26 7.34 30.19
C PHE A 29 -18.88 6.28 29.27
N CYS A 30 -20.22 6.23 29.19
CA CYS A 30 -20.92 5.34 28.28
C CYS A 30 -20.60 5.69 26.81
N ALA A 31 -20.62 6.97 26.45
CA ALA A 31 -20.30 7.42 25.10
C ALA A 31 -18.86 7.07 24.70
N VAL A 32 -17.89 7.30 25.60
CA VAL A 32 -16.49 6.93 25.41
C VAL A 32 -16.34 5.41 25.30
N GLY A 33 -17.02 4.65 26.13
CA GLY A 33 -17.03 3.20 26.10
C GLY A 33 -17.59 2.63 24.79
N ILE A 34 -18.68 3.20 24.28
CA ILE A 34 -19.25 2.82 22.99
C ILE A 34 -18.31 3.17 21.84
N TRP A 35 -17.69 4.37 21.89
CA TRP A 35 -16.73 4.79 20.87
C TRP A 35 -15.50 3.89 20.84
N PHE A 36 -14.92 3.57 22.00
CA PHE A 36 -13.79 2.65 22.12
C PHE A 36 -14.15 1.22 21.71
N GLY A 37 -15.33 0.74 22.13
CA GLY A 37 -15.83 -0.59 21.76
C GLY A 37 -16.06 -0.73 20.26
N SER A 38 -16.61 0.31 19.61
CA SER A 38 -16.79 0.32 18.15
C SER A 38 -15.45 0.35 17.41
N SER A 39 -14.47 1.11 17.90
CA SER A 39 -13.13 1.15 17.32
C SER A 39 -12.41 -0.19 17.40
N LEU A 40 -12.49 -0.88 18.54
CA LEU A 40 -11.94 -2.22 18.71
C LEU A 40 -12.66 -3.25 17.85
N TRP A 41 -13.99 -3.13 17.73
CA TRP A 41 -14.78 -4.01 16.86
C TRP A 41 -14.39 -3.85 15.38
N HIS A 42 -14.23 -2.60 14.91
CA HIS A 42 -13.76 -2.34 13.55
C HIS A 42 -12.34 -2.85 13.32
N ALA A 43 -11.44 -2.69 14.29
CA ALA A 43 -10.09 -3.24 14.20
C ALA A 43 -10.10 -4.78 14.18
N ALA A 44 -10.95 -5.43 14.97
CA ALA A 44 -11.09 -6.87 14.97
C ALA A 44 -11.68 -7.40 13.65
N LEU A 45 -12.65 -6.69 13.07
CA LEU A 45 -13.23 -7.01 11.75
C LEU A 45 -12.19 -6.89 10.64
N THR A 46 -11.34 -5.87 10.66
CA THR A 46 -10.27 -5.72 9.66
C THR A 46 -9.19 -6.79 9.79
N LEU A 47 -8.91 -7.26 10.99
CA LEU A 47 -8.00 -8.39 11.21
C LEU A 47 -8.62 -9.73 10.77
N GLN A 48 -9.94 -9.86 10.88
CA GLN A 48 -10.67 -11.08 10.49
C GLN A 48 -10.92 -11.14 8.98
N THR A 49 -10.98 -9.97 8.29
CA THR A 49 -11.07 -9.89 6.83
C THR A 49 -9.69 -9.89 6.15
N ALA A 50 -8.61 -9.68 6.89
CA ALA A 50 -7.28 -10.09 6.47
C ALA A 50 -7.22 -11.62 6.57
N GLN A 51 -7.91 -12.31 5.67
CA GLN A 51 -7.61 -13.71 5.42
C GLN A 51 -6.11 -13.77 5.15
N PRO A 52 -5.35 -14.62 5.86
CA PRO A 52 -4.06 -15.02 5.34
C PRO A 52 -4.37 -15.46 3.92
N ALA A 53 -3.65 -14.92 2.95
CA ALA A 53 -3.76 -15.38 1.57
C ALA A 53 -3.75 -16.90 1.67
N GLU A 54 -4.94 -17.48 1.61
CA GLU A 54 -5.10 -18.91 1.57
C GLU A 54 -4.24 -19.28 0.37
N SER A 55 -3.12 -19.89 0.65
CA SER A 55 -2.36 -20.55 -0.40
C SER A 55 -3.41 -21.44 -1.05
N ILE A 56 -3.89 -20.99 -2.19
CA ILE A 56 -4.69 -21.79 -3.08
C ILE A 56 -3.74 -22.94 -3.38
N ALA A 57 -3.85 -24.00 -2.59
CA ALA A 57 -3.31 -25.32 -2.90
C ALA A 57 -4.21 -25.93 -3.98
N GLY A 58 -4.54 -25.11 -5.00
CA GLY A 58 -4.84 -25.53 -6.33
C GLY A 58 -3.49 -25.67 -6.97
N GLU A 59 -3.24 -26.76 -7.56
CA GLU A 59 -2.10 -27.12 -8.39
C GLU A 59 -1.61 -25.86 -9.09
N GLU A 60 -0.58 -25.22 -8.50
CA GLU A 60 -0.01 -23.98 -8.97
C GLU A 60 0.46 -24.33 -10.38
N PHE A 61 -0.29 -23.84 -11.38
CA PHE A 61 0.14 -23.94 -12.76
C PHE A 61 1.47 -23.20 -12.86
N ARG A 62 2.54 -23.92 -12.54
CA ARG A 62 3.89 -23.48 -12.84
C ARG A 62 4.05 -23.69 -14.33
N PRO A 63 4.05 -22.65 -15.14
CA PRO A 63 4.42 -22.82 -16.53
C PRO A 63 5.73 -23.58 -16.52
N GLN A 64 5.80 -24.64 -17.34
CA GLN A 64 7.04 -25.42 -17.55
C GLN A 64 8.02 -24.48 -18.24
N VAL A 65 8.66 -23.67 -17.42
CA VAL A 65 9.79 -22.86 -17.86
C VAL A 65 10.93 -23.84 -18.00
N GLY A 66 11.47 -23.96 -19.21
CA GLY A 66 12.57 -24.89 -19.50
C GLY A 66 13.75 -24.72 -18.53
N ASP A 67 14.82 -25.45 -18.78
CA ASP A 67 16.01 -25.37 -17.94
C ASP A 67 16.70 -23.99 -18.03
N PRO A 68 17.35 -23.54 -16.96
CA PRO A 68 18.13 -22.30 -16.97
C PRO A 68 19.29 -22.38 -17.98
N PRO A 69 19.79 -21.23 -18.45
CA PRO A 69 19.49 -19.87 -17.96
C PRO A 69 18.23 -19.26 -18.56
N TYR A 70 17.48 -18.56 -17.71
CA TYR A 70 16.23 -17.90 -18.09
C TYR A 70 16.49 -16.48 -18.64
N ARG A 71 15.98 -16.20 -19.82
CA ARG A 71 16.06 -14.87 -20.43
C ARG A 71 14.97 -13.99 -19.88
N VAL A 72 15.35 -12.91 -19.18
CA VAL A 72 14.42 -11.96 -18.56
C VAL A 72 14.60 -10.61 -19.22
N VAL A 73 13.58 -10.11 -19.92
CA VAL A 73 13.62 -8.77 -20.52
C VAL A 73 13.11 -7.74 -19.52
N ILE A 74 13.89 -6.71 -19.28
CA ILE A 74 13.59 -5.59 -18.39
C ILE A 74 13.35 -4.35 -19.26
N ASP A 75 12.14 -3.79 -19.12
CA ASP A 75 11.71 -2.60 -19.83
C ASP A 75 11.50 -1.45 -18.85
N ALA A 76 12.42 -0.49 -18.81
CA ALA A 76 12.24 0.74 -18.06
C ALA A 76 11.22 1.64 -18.78
N GLY A 77 10.19 2.10 -18.08
CA GLY A 77 9.24 3.07 -18.63
C GLY A 77 9.91 4.41 -18.93
N HIS A 78 9.34 5.16 -19.86
CA HIS A 78 9.82 6.49 -20.27
C HIS A 78 11.29 6.46 -20.79
N GLY A 79 11.99 7.58 -20.77
CA GLY A 79 13.42 7.67 -21.18
C GLY A 79 13.67 8.63 -22.34
N GLY A 80 14.90 9.05 -22.50
CA GLY A 80 15.27 10.04 -23.49
C GLY A 80 14.47 11.33 -23.38
N ALA A 81 13.74 11.70 -24.43
CA ALA A 81 12.90 12.89 -24.47
C ALA A 81 11.58 12.77 -23.70
N ASP A 82 11.18 11.56 -23.30
CA ASP A 82 9.98 11.30 -22.49
C ASP A 82 10.34 11.21 -21.00
N PRO A 83 10.09 12.25 -20.20
CA PRO A 83 10.40 12.27 -18.79
C PRO A 83 9.42 11.45 -17.93
N GLY A 84 8.24 11.11 -18.46
CA GLY A 84 7.12 10.62 -17.65
C GLY A 84 6.59 11.68 -16.70
N ALA A 85 6.11 11.28 -15.53
CA ALA A 85 5.69 12.20 -14.48
C ALA A 85 6.87 13.02 -13.97
N ARG A 86 6.63 14.32 -13.75
CA ARG A 86 7.62 15.28 -13.23
C ARG A 86 7.28 15.62 -11.79
N GLY A 87 8.14 15.20 -10.87
CA GLY A 87 8.09 15.52 -9.45
C GLY A 87 9.43 16.09 -8.98
N VAL A 88 9.86 15.67 -7.81
CA VAL A 88 11.22 15.96 -7.30
C VAL A 88 12.28 15.25 -8.16
N ILE A 89 11.92 14.08 -8.70
CA ILE A 89 12.72 13.28 -9.64
C ILE A 89 11.81 12.99 -10.84
N GLU A 90 12.33 12.94 -12.04
CA GLU A 90 11.57 12.51 -13.22
C GLU A 90 11.36 10.99 -13.19
N GLU A 91 10.19 10.54 -13.64
CA GLU A 91 9.83 9.11 -13.64
C GLU A 91 10.84 8.27 -14.42
N LYS A 92 11.36 8.77 -15.53
CA LYS A 92 12.38 8.09 -16.32
C LYS A 92 13.65 7.75 -15.52
N ASP A 93 14.07 8.66 -14.62
CA ASP A 93 15.27 8.45 -13.81
C ASP A 93 15.05 7.36 -12.76
N MET A 94 13.85 7.32 -12.18
CA MET A 94 13.46 6.28 -11.22
C MET A 94 13.38 4.91 -11.89
N THR A 95 12.74 4.82 -13.05
CA THR A 95 12.59 3.57 -13.78
C THR A 95 13.92 3.05 -14.29
N ALA A 96 14.81 3.94 -14.79
CA ALA A 96 16.16 3.61 -15.21
C ALA A 96 17.02 3.09 -14.05
N ALA A 97 16.97 3.75 -12.90
CA ALA A 97 17.70 3.33 -11.71
C ALA A 97 17.21 1.96 -11.21
N THR A 98 15.91 1.75 -11.18
CA THR A 98 15.30 0.46 -10.77
C THR A 98 15.67 -0.66 -11.75
N ALA A 99 15.61 -0.39 -13.06
CA ALA A 99 15.99 -1.36 -14.09
C ALA A 99 17.47 -1.74 -13.98
N SER A 100 18.34 -0.75 -13.80
CA SER A 100 19.78 -0.96 -13.64
C SER A 100 20.10 -1.85 -12.45
N GLU A 101 19.45 -1.60 -11.30
CA GLU A 101 19.65 -2.40 -10.10
C GLU A 101 19.11 -3.83 -10.26
N LEU A 102 17.94 -4.00 -10.88
CA LEU A 102 17.38 -5.32 -11.17
C LEU A 102 18.30 -6.12 -12.10
N ILE A 103 18.81 -5.50 -13.16
CA ILE A 103 19.78 -6.12 -14.08
C ILE A 103 21.04 -6.56 -13.30
N ARG A 104 21.58 -5.67 -12.47
CA ARG A 104 22.75 -5.95 -11.64
C ARG A 104 22.55 -7.15 -10.72
N LEU A 105 21.37 -7.25 -10.10
CA LEU A 105 21.02 -8.37 -9.22
C LEU A 105 20.88 -9.69 -10.00
N LEU A 106 20.19 -9.67 -11.14
CA LEU A 106 20.04 -10.86 -11.97
C LEU A 106 21.35 -11.35 -12.56
N GLN A 107 22.28 -10.45 -12.87
CA GLN A 107 23.63 -10.82 -13.36
C GLN A 107 24.47 -11.57 -12.32
N GLN A 108 24.11 -11.51 -11.04
CA GLN A 108 24.81 -12.25 -9.99
C GLN A 108 24.40 -13.74 -9.90
N ASP A 109 23.29 -14.09 -10.55
CA ASP A 109 22.81 -15.47 -10.60
C ASP A 109 22.90 -16.03 -12.03
N SER A 110 23.72 -17.05 -12.20
CA SER A 110 23.94 -17.70 -13.50
C SER A 110 22.68 -18.34 -14.11
N ASN A 111 21.62 -18.47 -13.33
CA ASN A 111 20.34 -18.95 -13.82
C ASN A 111 19.58 -17.91 -14.66
N PHE A 112 20.04 -16.65 -14.70
CA PHE A 112 19.36 -15.57 -15.40
C PHE A 112 20.25 -14.90 -16.44
N ILE A 113 19.64 -14.53 -17.56
CA ILE A 113 20.22 -13.66 -18.58
C ILE A 113 19.33 -12.44 -18.68
N PRO A 114 19.66 -11.34 -17.97
CA PRO A 114 18.93 -10.09 -18.08
C PRO A 114 19.20 -9.42 -19.43
N LEU A 115 18.14 -8.99 -20.07
CA LEU A 115 18.13 -8.31 -21.36
C LEU A 115 17.37 -7.00 -21.23
N GLN A 116 17.65 -6.04 -22.10
CA GLN A 116 17.00 -4.73 -22.10
C GLN A 116 16.29 -4.49 -23.42
N THR A 117 15.20 -3.72 -23.36
CA THR A 117 14.47 -3.28 -24.56
C THR A 117 15.17 -2.16 -25.32
N ARG A 118 16.21 -1.56 -24.74
CA ARG A 118 16.98 -0.42 -25.28
C ARG A 118 18.46 -0.59 -24.98
N ASP A 119 19.30 -0.05 -25.85
CA ASP A 119 20.75 -0.04 -25.64
C ASP A 119 21.15 0.95 -24.53
N SER A 120 20.37 2.02 -24.38
CA SER A 120 20.54 3.02 -23.31
C SER A 120 19.19 3.50 -22.79
N PHE A 121 19.09 3.78 -21.50
CA PHE A 121 17.90 4.38 -20.93
C PHE A 121 17.64 5.82 -21.40
N ASP A 122 18.63 6.48 -22.00
CA ASP A 122 18.48 7.79 -22.64
C ASP A 122 17.93 7.71 -24.06
N GLU A 123 17.75 6.51 -24.59
CA GLU A 123 17.14 6.31 -25.91
C GLU A 123 15.64 6.63 -25.86
N THR A 124 15.18 7.48 -26.79
CA THR A 124 13.74 7.77 -26.94
C THR A 124 13.10 6.67 -27.75
N THR A 125 12.24 5.86 -27.11
CA THR A 125 11.50 4.76 -27.76
C THR A 125 10.03 4.81 -27.38
N THR A 126 9.18 4.43 -28.33
CA THR A 126 7.76 4.25 -28.02
C THR A 126 7.50 2.92 -27.29
N PRO A 127 6.41 2.80 -26.53
CA PRO A 127 6.04 1.51 -25.90
C PRO A 127 5.93 0.36 -26.92
N ALA A 128 5.41 0.63 -28.12
CA ALA A 128 5.28 -0.38 -29.18
C ALA A 128 6.66 -0.87 -29.68
N GLN A 129 7.62 0.03 -29.83
CA GLN A 129 8.99 -0.34 -30.22
C GLN A 129 9.66 -1.19 -29.13
N ARG A 130 9.47 -0.86 -27.86
CA ARG A 130 10.02 -1.63 -26.76
C ARG A 130 9.40 -3.02 -26.66
N ALA A 131 8.07 -3.13 -26.85
CA ALA A 131 7.38 -4.42 -26.90
C ALA A 131 7.90 -5.29 -28.04
N ALA A 132 8.04 -4.74 -29.25
CA ALA A 132 8.59 -5.47 -30.39
C ALA A 132 10.00 -5.99 -30.13
N ARG A 133 10.89 -5.15 -29.56
CA ARG A 133 12.26 -5.58 -29.17
C ARG A 133 12.26 -6.66 -28.10
N ALA A 134 11.29 -6.61 -27.15
CA ALA A 134 11.13 -7.66 -26.18
C ALA A 134 10.75 -9.00 -26.82
N ASP A 135 9.81 -8.98 -27.75
CA ASP A 135 9.37 -10.18 -28.47
C ASP A 135 10.50 -10.79 -29.31
N GLU A 136 11.32 -9.96 -29.96
CA GLU A 136 12.49 -10.40 -30.72
C GLU A 136 13.52 -11.15 -29.86
N GLN A 137 13.61 -10.79 -28.58
CA GLN A 137 14.53 -11.42 -27.64
C GLN A 137 14.02 -12.76 -27.12
N ALA A 138 12.78 -13.17 -27.45
CA ALA A 138 12.13 -14.41 -27.02
C ALA A 138 12.34 -14.71 -25.51
N PRO A 139 11.91 -13.83 -24.63
CA PRO A 139 12.17 -13.98 -23.20
C PRO A 139 11.25 -15.04 -22.59
N VAL A 140 11.69 -15.63 -21.49
CA VAL A 140 10.84 -16.41 -20.61
C VAL A 140 9.92 -15.49 -19.77
N SER A 141 10.41 -14.30 -19.46
CA SER A 141 9.68 -13.28 -18.71
C SER A 141 9.96 -11.87 -19.20
N TYR A 142 8.94 -11.04 -19.19
CA TYR A 142 9.01 -9.62 -19.51
C TYR A 142 8.51 -8.81 -18.32
N THR A 143 9.28 -7.82 -17.88
CA THR A 143 8.93 -6.92 -16.78
C THR A 143 8.99 -5.48 -17.24
N HIS A 144 7.83 -4.80 -17.21
CA HIS A 144 7.74 -3.36 -17.45
C HIS A 144 7.71 -2.59 -16.13
N LEU A 145 8.66 -1.66 -15.97
CA LEU A 145 8.80 -0.84 -14.76
C LEU A 145 8.16 0.52 -14.97
N ARG A 146 7.31 0.89 -14.02
CA ARG A 146 6.67 2.21 -13.90
C ARG A 146 6.82 2.70 -12.46
N ALA A 147 6.91 4.00 -12.27
CA ALA A 147 6.91 4.65 -10.96
C ALA A 147 5.54 5.30 -10.67
#